data_220677cf069966e6782fe493f492ec5d
#
_entry.id   220677cf069966e6782fe493f492ec5d
#
_cell.length_a   1.000
_cell.length_b   1.000
_cell.length_c   1.000
_cell.angle_alpha   90.00
_cell.angle_beta   90.00
_cell.angle_gamma   90.00
#
_symmetry.space_group_name_H-M   'P 1'
#
loop_
_entity.id
_entity.type
_entity.pdbx_description
1 polymer ?
#
loop_
_entity_poly.entity_id
_entity_poly.type
_entity_poly.pdbx_seq_one_letter_code
_entity_poly.pdbx_strand_id
1 'polypeptide(L)'
;MRIIKSKTTILIAATLLVFISVIVDQRTNLLIYSMTSSELPELLELKDEGAAATWFDDYYTIEKIDERTFAIGEPRYYQLNFNYLILGDSRAIIFDAGTGQRDIRQVVANLTDLPVTFIPSHLHFDHIGNEVVFEKTAVVDLPHLRKRAADNKLPLTRFEHLGEVEGYSLPELKISEWLSPNETIDLGNRILLVVYTPGHTQDSISLFDQGAGYLFSGDFLYPGQLYGFLPNSNMGDYLQGAETIESVSGNSLRVFGAHRDDSIGVPELSLETVTKLRSTLNAIRSGTLRSSGIYPVTYQVNDRVELLSEPKWLQDWDPVYPELGVKGDG
;
A
#
# COMPACT_ATOMS: atom_id res chain seq x y z
N MET A 1 6.59 -49.79 32.74
CA MET A 1 7.45 -48.61 32.54
C MET A 1 7.40 -48.04 31.10
N ARG A 2 7.32 -48.82 30.02
CA ARG A 2 7.22 -48.33 28.61
C ARG A 2 5.92 -47.56 28.29
N ILE A 3 4.76 -47.97 28.83
CA ILE A 3 3.44 -47.37 28.52
C ILE A 3 3.30 -45.98 29.14
N ILE A 4 3.88 -45.71 30.30
CA ILE A 4 3.81 -44.39 30.96
C ILE A 4 4.68 -43.38 30.21
N LYS A 5 5.88 -43.80 29.74
CA LYS A 5 6.73 -42.94 28.90
C LYS A 5 6.04 -42.56 27.57
N SER A 6 5.30 -43.48 26.96
CA SER A 6 4.53 -43.25 25.76
C SER A 6 3.39 -42.23 25.96
N LYS A 7 2.62 -42.32 27.04
CA LYS A 7 1.53 -41.38 27.36
C LYS A 7 2.05 -39.97 27.66
N THR A 8 3.14 -39.88 28.40
CA THR A 8 3.77 -38.59 28.72
C THR A 8 4.34 -37.94 27.44
N THR A 9 4.98 -38.72 26.57
CA THR A 9 5.49 -38.22 25.29
C THR A 9 4.37 -37.76 24.37
N ILE A 10 3.25 -38.46 24.30
CA ILE A 10 2.07 -38.07 23.52
C ILE A 10 1.47 -36.79 24.09
N LEU A 11 1.36 -36.65 25.42
CA LEU A 11 0.82 -35.47 26.05
C LEU A 11 1.69 -34.24 25.77
N ILE A 12 3.01 -34.37 25.90
CA ILE A 12 3.97 -33.27 25.58
C ILE A 12 3.85 -32.86 24.11
N ALA A 13 3.80 -33.84 23.18
CA ALA A 13 3.64 -33.54 21.75
C ALA A 13 2.32 -32.84 21.45
N ALA A 14 1.21 -33.31 22.06
CA ALA A 14 -0.10 -32.65 21.91
C ALA A 14 -0.10 -31.22 22.46
N THR A 15 0.49 -30.99 23.64
CA THR A 15 0.62 -29.63 24.22
C THR A 15 1.46 -28.73 23.32
N LEU A 16 2.56 -29.24 22.77
CA LEU A 16 3.41 -28.48 21.86
C LEU A 16 2.68 -28.10 20.56
N LEU A 17 1.91 -29.05 20.00
CA LEU A 17 1.10 -28.79 18.80
C LEU A 17 0.03 -27.71 19.06
N VAL A 18 -0.67 -27.77 20.20
CA VAL A 18 -1.64 -26.75 20.60
C VAL A 18 -0.95 -25.38 20.75
N PHE A 19 0.21 -25.34 21.41
CA PHE A 19 0.97 -24.10 21.59
C PHE A 19 1.42 -23.51 20.25
N ILE A 20 1.93 -24.32 19.34
CA ILE A 20 2.30 -23.90 17.98
C ILE A 20 1.07 -23.38 17.21
N SER A 21 -0.06 -24.11 17.30
CA SER A 21 -1.31 -23.68 16.66
C SER A 21 -1.76 -22.31 17.15
N VAL A 22 -1.69 -22.05 18.46
CA VAL A 22 -2.04 -20.75 19.06
C VAL A 22 -1.07 -19.65 18.58
N ILE A 23 0.23 -19.93 18.53
CA ILE A 23 1.21 -18.95 18.02
C ILE A 23 0.91 -18.61 16.56
N VAL A 24 0.64 -19.61 15.71
CA VAL A 24 0.30 -19.42 14.30
C VAL A 24 -0.99 -18.63 14.15
N ASP A 25 -2.01 -18.93 14.93
CA ASP A 25 -3.29 -18.20 14.93
C ASP A 25 -3.12 -16.74 15.38
N GLN A 26 -2.30 -16.50 16.40
CA GLN A 26 -2.07 -15.18 16.96
C GLN A 26 -0.88 -14.43 16.36
N ARG A 27 -0.25 -14.94 15.31
CA ARG A 27 1.01 -14.41 14.73
C ARG A 27 0.94 -12.93 14.38
N THR A 28 -0.16 -12.51 13.77
CA THR A 28 -0.40 -11.11 13.38
C THR A 28 -0.50 -10.20 14.60
N ASN A 29 -1.26 -10.61 15.62
CA ASN A 29 -1.34 -9.87 16.88
C ASN A 29 0.02 -9.78 17.59
N LEU A 30 0.78 -10.89 17.61
CA LEU A 30 2.11 -10.94 18.20
C LEU A 30 3.10 -10.06 17.44
N LEU A 31 3.04 -10.06 16.11
CA LEU A 31 3.86 -9.20 15.26
C LEU A 31 3.61 -7.73 15.59
N ILE A 32 2.37 -7.28 15.48
CA ILE A 32 2.00 -5.89 15.76
C ILE A 32 2.35 -5.50 17.20
N TYR A 33 2.02 -6.34 18.17
CA TYR A 33 2.38 -6.09 19.57
C TYR A 33 3.89 -5.92 19.77
N SER A 34 4.70 -6.73 19.09
CA SER A 34 6.16 -6.63 19.17
C SER A 34 6.74 -5.37 18.53
N MET A 35 5.99 -4.75 17.61
CA MET A 35 6.38 -3.54 16.89
C MET A 35 5.76 -2.27 17.50
N THR A 36 4.78 -2.40 18.41
CA THR A 36 4.07 -1.24 18.98
C THR A 36 5.04 -0.30 19.69
N SER A 37 5.00 0.98 19.33
CA SER A 37 5.74 2.08 19.93
C SER A 37 4.78 3.07 20.60
N SER A 38 5.26 3.79 21.61
CA SER A 38 4.55 4.93 22.21
C SER A 38 5.06 6.28 21.70
N GLU A 39 6.06 6.26 20.83
CA GLU A 39 6.75 7.45 20.32
C GLU A 39 6.83 7.40 18.82
N LEU A 40 6.68 8.57 18.17
CA LEU A 40 6.91 8.71 16.74
C LEU A 40 8.40 8.49 16.44
N PRO A 41 8.75 7.94 15.28
CA PRO A 41 10.13 7.74 14.90
C PRO A 41 10.88 9.08 14.76
N GLU A 42 12.16 9.06 15.10
CA GLU A 42 13.03 10.22 14.88
C GLU A 42 13.19 10.48 13.38
N LEU A 43 13.21 11.77 13.02
CA LEU A 43 13.44 12.17 11.63
C LEU A 43 14.89 11.91 11.23
N LEU A 44 15.08 11.36 10.03
CA LEU A 44 16.40 11.20 9.43
C LEU A 44 17.08 12.56 9.22
N GLU A 45 18.40 12.55 9.14
CA GLU A 45 19.17 13.74 8.77
C GLU A 45 18.85 14.20 7.35
N LEU A 46 18.96 15.51 7.12
CA LEU A 46 18.84 16.10 5.78
C LEU A 46 19.93 15.52 4.87
N LYS A 47 19.52 15.01 3.72
CA LYS A 47 20.42 14.50 2.67
C LYS A 47 20.19 15.24 1.36
N ASP A 48 21.12 15.10 0.43
CA ASP A 48 20.93 15.53 -0.95
C ASP A 48 19.93 14.59 -1.65
N GLU A 49 18.83 15.16 -2.12
CA GLU A 49 17.75 14.44 -2.82
C GLU A 49 17.89 14.53 -4.36
N GLY A 50 19.02 15.03 -4.83
CA GLY A 50 19.32 15.18 -6.26
C GLY A 50 18.79 16.46 -6.88
N ALA A 51 19.20 16.71 -8.11
CA ALA A 51 18.95 17.99 -8.81
C ALA A 51 17.48 18.17 -9.24
N ALA A 52 16.69 17.10 -9.32
CA ALA A 52 15.27 17.15 -9.71
C ALA A 52 14.36 17.51 -8.54
N ALA A 53 14.78 17.21 -7.33
CA ALA A 53 14.01 17.49 -6.10
C ALA A 53 14.32 18.91 -5.58
N THR A 54 13.27 19.59 -5.13
CA THR A 54 13.39 20.89 -4.46
C THR A 54 12.81 20.77 -3.06
N TRP A 55 13.55 21.14 -2.02
CA TRP A 55 13.05 21.22 -0.67
C TRP A 55 12.00 22.32 -0.54
N PHE A 56 10.80 21.96 -0.08
CA PHE A 56 9.76 22.94 0.25
C PHE A 56 10.03 23.55 1.63
N ASP A 57 10.37 22.72 2.57
CA ASP A 57 10.76 23.08 3.94
C ASP A 57 11.86 22.13 4.45
N ASP A 58 11.97 21.95 5.76
CA ASP A 58 12.92 21.00 6.37
C ASP A 58 12.42 19.55 6.39
N TYR A 59 11.26 19.23 5.75
CA TYR A 59 10.65 17.91 5.78
C TYR A 59 10.22 17.41 4.40
N TYR A 60 9.55 18.26 3.61
CA TYR A 60 9.03 17.86 2.30
C TYR A 60 9.97 18.24 1.16
N THR A 61 10.03 17.35 0.16
CA THR A 61 10.59 17.67 -1.16
C THR A 61 9.49 17.66 -2.21
N ILE A 62 9.71 18.42 -3.30
CA ILE A 62 8.84 18.46 -4.47
C ILE A 62 9.67 18.08 -5.68
N GLU A 63 9.22 17.07 -6.43
CA GLU A 63 9.76 16.74 -7.74
C GLU A 63 8.66 16.80 -8.79
N LYS A 64 8.92 17.50 -9.89
CA LYS A 64 7.97 17.68 -10.98
C LYS A 64 8.10 16.53 -11.98
N ILE A 65 7.08 15.64 -12.04
CA ILE A 65 7.03 14.55 -13.02
C ILE A 65 6.69 15.09 -14.42
N ASP A 66 5.71 16.00 -14.48
CA ASP A 66 5.34 16.80 -15.65
C ASP A 66 4.68 18.12 -15.21
N GLU A 67 4.17 18.93 -16.17
CA GLU A 67 3.58 20.25 -15.88
C GLU A 67 2.37 20.22 -14.93
N ARG A 68 1.74 19.04 -14.75
CA ARG A 68 0.50 18.85 -13.99
C ARG A 68 0.58 17.71 -12.97
N THR A 69 1.80 17.18 -12.73
CA THR A 69 2.00 16.06 -11.81
C THR A 69 3.22 16.28 -10.97
N PHE A 70 3.04 16.27 -9.66
CA PHE A 70 4.10 16.50 -8.69
C PHE A 70 4.19 15.32 -7.72
N ALA A 71 5.40 14.84 -7.47
CA ALA A 71 5.71 13.94 -6.38
C ALA A 71 6.13 14.76 -5.17
N ILE A 72 5.49 14.54 -4.03
CA ILE A 72 5.80 15.18 -2.76
C ILE A 72 6.42 14.11 -1.86
N GLY A 73 7.73 14.20 -1.64
CA GLY A 73 8.51 13.24 -0.86
C GLY A 73 8.65 13.64 0.59
N GLU A 74 8.76 12.63 1.46
CA GLU A 74 9.07 12.75 2.89
C GLU A 74 10.43 12.08 3.21
N PRO A 75 11.56 12.60 2.66
CA PRO A 75 12.86 11.91 2.73
C PRO A 75 13.47 11.88 4.14
N ARG A 76 12.90 12.59 5.10
CA ARG A 76 13.30 12.52 6.51
C ARG A 76 12.50 11.50 7.33
N TYR A 77 11.45 10.92 6.75
CA TYR A 77 10.77 9.78 7.34
C TYR A 77 11.45 8.48 6.87
N TYR A 78 11.69 7.52 7.75
CA TYR A 78 12.53 6.36 7.44
C TYR A 78 11.96 5.45 6.35
N GLN A 79 10.64 5.49 6.11
CA GLN A 79 9.99 4.75 5.03
C GLN A 79 10.08 5.46 3.66
N LEU A 80 10.61 6.70 3.62
CA LEU A 80 10.84 7.47 2.40
C LEU A 80 9.56 7.59 1.55
N ASN A 81 8.47 8.09 2.16
CA ASN A 81 7.15 8.18 1.54
C ASN A 81 7.09 9.18 0.38
N PHE A 82 6.24 8.88 -0.59
CA PHE A 82 5.89 9.75 -1.70
C PHE A 82 4.37 9.85 -1.87
N ASN A 83 3.90 11.06 -2.03
CA ASN A 83 2.50 11.43 -2.25
C ASN A 83 2.39 12.14 -3.59
N TYR A 84 1.29 12.02 -4.31
CA TYR A 84 1.20 12.54 -5.67
C TYR A 84 0.09 13.57 -5.82
N LEU A 85 0.46 14.80 -6.19
CA LEU A 85 -0.50 15.85 -6.56
C LEU A 85 -0.72 15.83 -8.07
N ILE A 86 -1.97 15.57 -8.48
CA ILE A 86 -2.38 15.37 -9.87
C ILE A 86 -3.40 16.45 -10.24
N LEU A 87 -3.02 17.36 -11.15
CA LEU A 87 -3.82 18.51 -11.54
C LEU A 87 -4.59 18.23 -12.83
N GLY A 88 -5.89 18.59 -12.82
CA GLY A 88 -6.68 18.81 -14.03
C GLY A 88 -6.85 20.30 -14.35
N ASP A 89 -7.88 20.65 -15.12
CA ASP A 89 -8.24 22.06 -15.41
C ASP A 89 -9.20 22.63 -14.36
N SER A 90 -9.99 21.78 -13.67
CA SER A 90 -11.05 22.23 -12.76
C SER A 90 -10.88 21.78 -11.31
N ARG A 91 -10.13 20.73 -11.06
CA ARG A 91 -9.83 20.18 -9.72
C ARG A 91 -8.54 19.38 -9.74
N ALA A 92 -8.04 19.08 -8.54
CA ALA A 92 -6.84 18.28 -8.32
C ALA A 92 -7.13 17.12 -7.38
N ILE A 93 -6.27 16.10 -7.42
CA ILE A 93 -6.21 15.00 -6.46
C ILE A 93 -4.86 15.06 -5.78
N ILE A 94 -4.87 14.92 -4.46
CA ILE A 94 -3.72 14.42 -3.70
C ILE A 94 -3.94 12.93 -3.44
N PHE A 95 -3.08 12.09 -4.02
CA PHE A 95 -3.07 10.64 -3.83
C PHE A 95 -2.02 10.31 -2.79
N ASP A 96 -2.49 9.81 -1.66
CA ASP A 96 -1.83 9.69 -0.37
C ASP A 96 -1.50 11.06 0.28
N ALA A 97 -1.32 11.05 1.60
CA ALA A 97 -1.08 12.25 2.39
C ALA A 97 0.03 12.04 3.44
N GLY A 98 0.81 10.98 3.28
CA GLY A 98 1.93 10.65 4.14
C GLY A 98 1.53 10.32 5.58
N THR A 99 2.49 10.44 6.47
CA THR A 99 2.33 10.08 7.90
C THR A 99 1.56 11.11 8.71
N GLY A 100 1.47 12.36 8.23
CA GLY A 100 0.90 13.47 8.97
C GLY A 100 1.83 14.03 10.05
N GLN A 101 3.11 13.68 10.11
CA GLN A 101 4.09 14.32 11.00
C GLN A 101 4.25 15.81 10.69
N ARG A 102 3.99 16.19 9.44
CA ARG A 102 3.86 17.59 8.97
C ARG A 102 2.58 17.74 8.15
N ASP A 103 2.09 18.95 8.05
CA ASP A 103 0.86 19.25 7.32
C ASP A 103 1.15 19.41 5.82
N ILE A 104 0.93 18.35 5.04
CA ILE A 104 1.12 18.32 3.59
C ILE A 104 0.25 19.35 2.83
N ARG A 105 -0.86 19.84 3.44
CA ARG A 105 -1.75 20.83 2.80
C ARG A 105 -1.03 22.12 2.48
N GLN A 106 0.02 22.48 3.22
CA GLN A 106 0.84 23.67 2.93
C GLN A 106 1.62 23.50 1.61
N VAL A 107 2.14 22.30 1.36
CA VAL A 107 2.81 21.97 0.09
C VAL A 107 1.81 22.02 -1.06
N VAL A 108 0.65 21.36 -0.87
CA VAL A 108 -0.42 21.31 -1.87
C VAL A 108 -0.90 22.74 -2.22
N ALA A 109 -1.17 23.59 -1.22
CA ALA A 109 -1.61 24.98 -1.44
C ALA A 109 -0.55 25.85 -2.11
N ASN A 110 0.73 25.52 -1.99
CA ASN A 110 1.81 26.21 -2.71
C ASN A 110 1.85 25.82 -4.20
N LEU A 111 1.33 24.64 -4.56
CA LEU A 111 1.40 24.10 -5.91
C LEU A 111 0.13 24.37 -6.72
N THR A 112 -1.03 24.59 -6.08
CA THR A 112 -2.30 24.78 -6.78
C THR A 112 -3.34 25.51 -5.94
N ASP A 113 -4.16 26.36 -6.63
CA ASP A 113 -5.37 26.96 -6.09
C ASP A 113 -6.65 26.16 -6.43
N LEU A 114 -6.52 25.05 -7.13
CA LEU A 114 -7.67 24.22 -7.51
C LEU A 114 -8.29 23.54 -6.29
N PRO A 115 -9.60 23.25 -6.33
CA PRO A 115 -10.22 22.37 -5.32
C PRO A 115 -9.54 21.00 -5.31
N VAL A 116 -9.04 20.59 -4.13
CA VAL A 116 -8.32 19.32 -3.97
C VAL A 116 -9.19 18.28 -3.30
N THR A 117 -9.21 17.05 -3.85
CA THR A 117 -9.76 15.87 -3.21
C THR A 117 -8.61 14.95 -2.78
N PHE A 118 -8.59 14.56 -1.52
CA PHE A 118 -7.69 13.55 -1.00
C PHE A 118 -8.23 12.15 -1.29
N ILE A 119 -7.37 11.28 -1.80
CA ILE A 119 -7.65 9.87 -2.07
C ILE A 119 -6.51 9.03 -1.48
N PRO A 120 -6.72 8.26 -0.42
CA PRO A 120 -5.73 7.31 0.03
C PRO A 120 -5.65 6.13 -0.93
N SER A 121 -4.44 5.65 -1.20
CA SER A 121 -4.21 4.39 -1.92
C SER A 121 -4.73 3.20 -1.11
N HIS A 122 -4.57 3.27 0.20
CA HIS A 122 -5.08 2.33 1.20
C HIS A 122 -5.05 3.00 2.59
N LEU A 123 -5.43 2.27 3.64
CA LEU A 123 -5.74 2.86 4.94
C LEU A 123 -4.62 2.73 5.99
N HIS A 124 -3.39 2.37 5.61
CA HIS A 124 -2.26 2.42 6.53
C HIS A 124 -1.94 3.86 6.95
N PHE A 125 -1.37 4.00 8.15
CA PHE A 125 -1.12 5.28 8.82
C PHE A 125 -0.27 6.26 8.00
N ASP A 126 0.64 5.74 7.22
CA ASP A 126 1.61 6.52 6.43
C ASP A 126 1.08 6.96 5.05
N HIS A 127 -0.19 6.68 4.75
CA HIS A 127 -0.90 7.11 3.54
C HIS A 127 -2.08 8.03 3.81
N ILE A 128 -2.63 8.01 5.03
CA ILE A 128 -3.86 8.75 5.34
C ILE A 128 -3.63 10.12 5.99
N GLY A 129 -2.39 10.50 6.26
CA GLY A 129 -2.04 11.78 6.85
C GLY A 129 -2.49 11.97 8.31
N ASN A 130 -2.91 10.90 8.96
CA ASN A 130 -3.35 10.84 10.36
C ASN A 130 -4.20 12.03 10.83
N GLU A 131 -3.56 13.08 11.38
CA GLU A 131 -4.24 14.27 11.89
C GLU A 131 -4.57 15.31 10.80
N VAL A 132 -4.10 15.11 9.57
CA VAL A 132 -4.35 16.02 8.46
C VAL A 132 -5.73 15.77 7.87
N VAL A 133 -6.61 16.76 7.94
CA VAL A 133 -7.97 16.66 7.44
C VAL A 133 -8.13 17.51 6.19
N PHE A 134 -8.41 16.85 5.06
CA PHE A 134 -8.80 17.53 3.83
C PHE A 134 -10.31 17.84 3.83
N GLU A 135 -10.71 18.92 3.13
CA GLU A 135 -12.12 19.29 2.99
C GLU A 135 -12.92 18.19 2.27
N LYS A 136 -12.31 17.56 1.27
CA LYS A 136 -12.88 16.44 0.53
C LYS A 136 -11.96 15.24 0.61
N THR A 137 -12.53 14.12 1.06
CA THR A 137 -11.84 12.82 1.08
C THR A 137 -12.72 11.79 0.37
N ALA A 138 -12.14 11.10 -0.61
CA ALA A 138 -12.78 10.01 -1.32
C ALA A 138 -12.10 8.68 -1.00
N VAL A 139 -12.87 7.65 -0.72
CA VAL A 139 -12.38 6.31 -0.32
C VAL A 139 -12.99 5.26 -1.21
N VAL A 140 -12.27 4.19 -1.48
CA VAL A 140 -12.77 3.06 -2.30
C VAL A 140 -14.03 2.45 -1.71
N ASP A 141 -15.02 2.20 -2.58
CA ASP A 141 -16.31 1.62 -2.20
C ASP A 141 -16.26 0.10 -2.12
N LEU A 142 -15.92 -0.40 -0.94
CA LEU A 142 -15.86 -1.84 -0.67
C LEU A 142 -16.87 -2.25 0.40
N PRO A 143 -17.47 -3.46 0.28
CA PRO A 143 -18.54 -3.90 1.18
C PRO A 143 -18.17 -3.84 2.67
N HIS A 144 -16.94 -4.20 3.03
CA HIS A 144 -16.48 -4.21 4.42
C HIS A 144 -16.28 -2.80 4.99
N LEU A 145 -15.88 -1.83 4.17
CA LEU A 145 -15.76 -0.41 4.57
C LEU A 145 -17.14 0.22 4.71
N ARG A 146 -18.01 0.03 3.70
CA ARG A 146 -19.39 0.53 3.73
C ARG A 146 -20.19 0.05 4.93
N LYS A 147 -20.01 -1.21 5.32
CA LYS A 147 -20.73 -1.79 6.47
C LYS A 147 -20.43 -1.08 7.80
N ARG A 148 -19.24 -0.49 7.93
CA ARG A 148 -18.80 0.19 9.15
C ARG A 148 -19.00 1.70 9.11
N ALA A 149 -19.08 2.28 7.92
CA ALA A 149 -19.25 3.71 7.76
C ALA A 149 -20.63 4.15 8.22
N ALA A 150 -20.68 5.24 8.97
CA ALA A 150 -21.92 5.89 9.43
C ALA A 150 -21.72 7.40 9.46
N ASP A 151 -22.75 8.16 9.10
CA ASP A 151 -22.76 9.63 9.13
C ASP A 151 -21.53 10.25 8.41
N ASN A 152 -21.14 9.70 7.25
CA ASN A 152 -19.98 10.09 6.48
C ASN A 152 -18.62 9.93 7.22
N LYS A 153 -18.56 9.01 8.17
CA LYS A 153 -17.36 8.68 8.93
C LYS A 153 -17.07 7.20 8.82
N LEU A 154 -15.81 6.88 8.69
CA LEU A 154 -15.27 5.51 8.68
C LEU A 154 -14.34 5.33 9.88
N PRO A 155 -14.78 4.62 10.92
CA PRO A 155 -13.88 4.21 11.99
C PRO A 155 -12.91 3.15 11.44
N LEU A 156 -11.60 3.41 11.55
CA LEU A 156 -10.58 2.47 11.13
C LEU A 156 -10.36 1.39 12.19
N THR A 157 -9.93 0.23 11.74
CA THR A 157 -9.47 -0.83 12.64
C THR A 157 -7.95 -0.76 12.82
N ARG A 158 -7.44 -1.31 13.93
CA ARG A 158 -5.99 -1.36 14.15
C ARG A 158 -5.22 -2.10 13.04
N PHE A 159 -5.85 -3.09 12.42
CA PHE A 159 -5.25 -3.89 11.34
C PHE A 159 -5.31 -3.21 9.97
N GLU A 160 -6.14 -2.21 9.79
CA GLU A 160 -6.17 -1.36 8.61
C GLU A 160 -5.23 -0.18 8.75
N HIS A 161 -5.11 0.38 9.95
CA HIS A 161 -4.33 1.58 10.18
C HIS A 161 -2.85 1.28 10.47
N LEU A 162 -2.57 0.28 11.29
CA LEU A 162 -1.24 -0.10 11.79
C LEU A 162 -0.44 0.99 12.52
N GLY A 163 -0.96 2.19 12.70
CA GLY A 163 -0.23 3.33 13.24
C GLY A 163 0.28 3.17 14.68
N GLU A 164 -0.26 2.20 15.43
CA GLU A 164 0.23 1.90 16.78
C GLU A 164 1.70 1.40 16.79
N VAL A 165 2.21 0.90 15.65
CA VAL A 165 3.63 0.51 15.52
C VAL A 165 4.56 1.72 15.53
N GLU A 166 4.01 2.91 15.26
CA GLU A 166 4.73 4.18 15.17
C GLU A 166 4.23 5.22 16.19
N GLY A 167 3.44 4.79 17.18
CA GLY A 167 2.89 5.69 18.20
C GLY A 167 1.72 6.55 17.75
N TYR A 168 1.14 6.31 16.56
CA TYR A 168 -0.06 7.03 16.11
C TYR A 168 -1.34 6.48 16.76
N SER A 169 -2.25 7.38 17.07
CA SER A 169 -3.60 7.02 17.51
C SER A 169 -4.46 6.61 16.31
N LEU A 170 -5.46 5.78 16.56
CA LEU A 170 -6.40 5.32 15.55
C LEU A 170 -7.38 6.44 15.17
N PRO A 171 -7.37 6.97 13.92
CA PRO A 171 -8.25 8.05 13.50
C PRO A 171 -9.63 7.56 13.05
N GLU A 172 -10.53 8.50 12.87
CA GLU A 172 -11.80 8.32 12.19
C GLU A 172 -11.80 9.16 10.92
N LEU A 173 -11.85 8.53 9.74
CA LEU A 173 -11.86 9.24 8.46
C LEU A 173 -13.23 9.85 8.17
N LYS A 174 -13.24 11.13 7.80
CA LYS A 174 -14.42 11.77 7.22
C LYS A 174 -14.46 11.49 5.72
N ILE A 175 -15.54 10.91 5.23
CA ILE A 175 -15.71 10.55 3.82
C ILE A 175 -16.69 11.52 3.16
N SER A 176 -16.25 12.16 2.08
CA SER A 176 -17.10 13.00 1.23
C SER A 176 -17.67 12.23 0.05
N GLU A 177 -16.92 11.24 -0.44
CA GLU A 177 -17.21 10.50 -1.68
C GLU A 177 -16.74 9.06 -1.57
N TRP A 178 -17.44 8.14 -2.21
CA TRP A 178 -17.05 6.75 -2.36
C TRP A 178 -16.72 6.48 -3.82
N LEU A 179 -15.56 5.89 -4.06
CA LEU A 179 -15.05 5.58 -5.39
C LEU A 179 -15.28 4.11 -5.71
N SER A 180 -16.10 3.83 -6.70
CA SER A 180 -16.27 2.44 -7.15
C SER A 180 -15.04 1.96 -7.90
N PRO A 181 -14.59 0.70 -7.68
CA PRO A 181 -13.61 0.10 -8.55
C PRO A 181 -13.99 0.23 -10.04
N ASN A 182 -13.03 0.60 -10.87
CA ASN A 182 -13.18 0.84 -12.32
C ASN A 182 -13.98 2.08 -12.71
N GLU A 183 -14.37 2.96 -11.77
CA GLU A 183 -14.91 4.25 -12.18
C GLU A 183 -13.82 5.24 -12.62
N THR A 184 -14.23 6.25 -13.35
CA THR A 184 -13.34 7.32 -13.81
C THR A 184 -13.58 8.63 -13.05
N ILE A 185 -12.50 9.31 -12.72
CA ILE A 185 -12.50 10.61 -12.06
C ILE A 185 -12.11 11.66 -13.10
N ASP A 186 -13.05 12.55 -13.45
CA ASP A 186 -12.79 13.66 -14.37
C ASP A 186 -12.26 14.89 -13.58
N LEU A 187 -11.06 15.32 -13.89
CA LEU A 187 -10.40 16.49 -13.29
C LEU A 187 -10.55 17.78 -14.13
N GLY A 188 -11.29 17.69 -15.24
CA GLY A 188 -11.31 18.67 -16.31
C GLY A 188 -10.12 18.47 -17.26
N ASN A 189 -10.39 17.98 -18.46
CA ASN A 189 -9.39 17.68 -19.50
C ASN A 189 -8.27 16.68 -19.03
N ARG A 190 -8.52 15.93 -17.97
CA ARG A 190 -7.70 14.82 -17.48
C ARG A 190 -8.58 13.83 -16.75
N ILE A 191 -8.50 12.56 -17.14
CA ILE A 191 -9.34 11.49 -16.58
C ILE A 191 -8.44 10.45 -15.93
N LEU A 192 -8.74 10.10 -14.69
CA LEU A 192 -8.09 9.02 -13.97
C LEU A 192 -9.05 7.85 -13.82
N LEU A 193 -8.55 6.63 -13.98
CA LEU A 193 -9.29 5.40 -13.68
C LEU A 193 -8.91 4.91 -12.28
N VAL A 194 -9.90 4.60 -11.46
CA VAL A 194 -9.72 3.92 -10.17
C VAL A 194 -9.50 2.44 -10.45
N VAL A 195 -8.28 1.96 -10.28
CA VAL A 195 -7.94 0.55 -10.50
C VAL A 195 -7.91 -0.16 -9.14
N TYR A 196 -8.71 -1.18 -8.96
CA TYR A 196 -8.66 -2.00 -7.76
C TYR A 196 -7.44 -2.91 -7.80
N THR A 197 -6.49 -2.66 -6.91
CA THR A 197 -5.18 -3.34 -6.82
C THR A 197 -4.93 -3.87 -5.42
N PRO A 198 -5.77 -4.83 -4.96
CA PRO A 198 -5.60 -5.44 -3.65
C PRO A 198 -4.35 -6.31 -3.61
N GLY A 199 -3.93 -6.69 -2.41
CA GLY A 199 -2.78 -7.59 -2.20
C GLY A 199 -1.92 -7.17 -1.03
N HIS A 200 -1.42 -5.94 -1.03
CA HIS A 200 -0.81 -5.32 0.13
C HIS A 200 -1.85 -5.15 1.25
N THR A 201 -3.02 -4.57 0.92
CA THR A 201 -4.24 -4.60 1.74
C THR A 201 -5.45 -4.92 0.87
N GLN A 202 -6.60 -5.25 1.50
CA GLN A 202 -7.87 -5.49 0.81
C GLN A 202 -8.48 -4.23 0.19
N ASP A 203 -8.14 -3.07 0.71
CA ASP A 203 -8.66 -1.77 0.31
C ASP A 203 -7.74 -1.01 -0.66
N SER A 204 -6.63 -1.61 -1.08
CA SER A 204 -5.66 -0.97 -1.97
C SER A 204 -6.24 -0.68 -3.35
N ILE A 205 -6.01 0.55 -3.80
CA ILE A 205 -6.30 1.02 -5.16
C ILE A 205 -5.06 1.69 -5.76
N SER A 206 -5.04 1.73 -7.08
CA SER A 206 -4.14 2.57 -7.86
C SER A 206 -4.95 3.58 -8.68
N LEU A 207 -4.36 4.70 -9.04
CA LEU A 207 -4.93 5.65 -9.99
C LEU A 207 -4.19 5.56 -11.31
N PHE A 208 -4.91 5.30 -12.40
CA PHE A 208 -4.34 5.20 -13.74
C PHE A 208 -4.74 6.39 -14.60
N ASP A 209 -3.75 7.19 -14.98
CA ASP A 209 -3.87 8.24 -15.98
C ASP A 209 -3.56 7.65 -17.37
N GLN A 210 -4.59 7.27 -18.08
CA GLN A 210 -4.45 6.69 -19.40
C GLN A 210 -3.84 7.68 -20.40
N GLY A 211 -4.13 8.97 -20.27
CA GLY A 211 -3.63 10.01 -21.17
C GLY A 211 -2.13 10.22 -21.07
N ALA A 212 -1.58 10.14 -19.86
CA ALA A 212 -0.15 10.28 -19.60
C ALA A 212 0.61 8.94 -19.58
N GLY A 213 -0.09 7.81 -19.44
CA GLY A 213 0.50 6.50 -19.24
C GLY A 213 1.13 6.35 -17.85
N TYR A 214 0.52 6.93 -16.82
CA TYR A 214 0.99 6.92 -15.44
C TYR A 214 0.08 6.09 -14.55
N LEU A 215 0.66 5.21 -13.76
CA LEU A 215 -0.02 4.48 -12.69
C LEU A 215 0.58 4.93 -11.35
N PHE A 216 -0.25 5.46 -10.46
CA PHE A 216 0.11 5.74 -9.08
C PHE A 216 -0.35 4.55 -8.26
N SER A 217 0.60 3.73 -7.78
CA SER A 217 0.31 2.37 -7.30
C SER A 217 0.25 2.23 -5.78
N GLY A 218 0.46 3.33 -5.01
CA GLY A 218 0.59 3.20 -3.56
C GLY A 218 1.60 2.13 -3.18
N ASP A 219 1.22 1.24 -2.26
CA ASP A 219 2.06 0.15 -1.78
C ASP A 219 1.88 -1.15 -2.55
N PHE A 220 1.05 -1.14 -3.60
CA PHE A 220 0.94 -2.32 -4.43
C PHE A 220 2.25 -2.66 -5.15
N LEU A 221 2.97 -1.63 -5.65
CA LEU A 221 4.23 -1.82 -6.37
C LEU A 221 5.13 -0.57 -6.27
N TYR A 222 6.30 -0.72 -5.66
CA TYR A 222 7.34 0.31 -5.52
C TYR A 222 8.74 -0.32 -5.49
N PRO A 223 9.82 0.43 -5.69
CA PRO A 223 11.18 -0.08 -5.51
C PRO A 223 11.46 -0.41 -4.05
N GLY A 224 11.91 -1.64 -3.79
CA GLY A 224 12.21 -2.12 -2.45
C GLY A 224 11.43 -3.38 -2.09
N GLN A 225 11.04 -3.49 -0.83
CA GLN A 225 10.37 -4.66 -0.27
C GLN A 225 8.86 -4.44 -0.21
N LEU A 226 8.11 -5.18 -1.01
CA LEU A 226 6.66 -5.21 -0.98
C LEU A 226 6.18 -6.08 0.19
N TYR A 227 5.28 -5.56 1.01
CA TYR A 227 4.80 -6.24 2.22
C TYR A 227 3.51 -7.01 1.96
N GLY A 228 3.62 -8.28 1.55
CA GLY A 228 2.50 -9.19 1.31
C GLY A 228 2.26 -10.16 2.48
N PHE A 229 2.56 -9.78 3.73
CA PHE A 229 2.38 -10.59 4.94
C PHE A 229 1.76 -9.84 6.11
N LEU A 230 1.53 -8.54 5.96
CA LEU A 230 0.87 -7.71 6.96
C LEU A 230 -0.62 -8.10 7.12
N PRO A 231 -1.31 -7.63 8.19
CA PRO A 231 -2.74 -7.82 8.30
C PRO A 231 -3.48 -7.38 7.03
N ASN A 232 -4.47 -8.15 6.62
CA ASN A 232 -5.26 -7.92 5.40
C ASN A 232 -4.50 -8.07 4.08
N SER A 233 -3.22 -8.52 4.09
CA SER A 233 -2.52 -8.92 2.87
C SER A 233 -3.01 -10.30 2.39
N ASN A 234 -3.08 -10.47 1.06
CA ASN A 234 -3.50 -11.72 0.43
C ASN A 234 -2.77 -11.93 -0.90
N MET A 235 -2.22 -13.12 -1.12
CA MET A 235 -1.42 -13.44 -2.32
C MET A 235 -2.28 -13.60 -3.57
N GLY A 236 -3.53 -14.09 -3.41
CA GLY A 236 -4.51 -14.18 -4.51
C GLY A 236 -4.95 -12.78 -4.96
N ASP A 237 -5.18 -11.88 -4.01
CA ASP A 237 -5.47 -10.48 -4.27
C ASP A 237 -4.29 -9.79 -5.00
N TYR A 238 -3.05 -10.05 -4.56
CA TYR A 238 -1.85 -9.52 -5.23
C TYR A 238 -1.77 -9.97 -6.70
N LEU A 239 -2.07 -11.24 -6.96
CA LEU A 239 -2.10 -11.76 -8.33
C LEU A 239 -3.22 -11.09 -9.15
N GLN A 240 -4.42 -10.98 -8.58
CA GLN A 240 -5.54 -10.28 -9.21
C GLN A 240 -5.21 -8.81 -9.53
N GLY A 241 -4.60 -8.09 -8.59
CA GLY A 241 -4.16 -6.70 -8.78
C GLY A 241 -3.16 -6.55 -9.94
N ALA A 242 -2.15 -7.43 -10.01
CA ALA A 242 -1.18 -7.42 -11.11
C ALA A 242 -1.83 -7.72 -12.48
N GLU A 243 -2.74 -8.69 -12.54
CA GLU A 243 -3.51 -9.01 -13.75
C GLU A 243 -4.43 -7.85 -14.16
N THR A 244 -5.05 -7.17 -13.17
CA THR A 244 -5.89 -6.00 -13.44
C THR A 244 -5.08 -4.86 -14.04
N ILE A 245 -3.91 -4.52 -13.50
CA ILE A 245 -3.03 -3.48 -14.05
C ILE A 245 -2.65 -3.82 -15.50
N GLU A 246 -2.21 -5.04 -15.76
CA GLU A 246 -1.84 -5.44 -17.14
C GLU A 246 -3.01 -5.33 -18.13
N SER A 247 -4.24 -5.62 -17.68
CA SER A 247 -5.43 -5.57 -18.54
C SER A 247 -5.85 -4.15 -18.92
N VAL A 248 -5.61 -3.15 -18.05
CA VAL A 248 -5.95 -1.75 -18.32
C VAL A 248 -4.79 -0.96 -18.91
N SER A 249 -3.56 -1.49 -18.81
CA SER A 249 -2.36 -0.83 -19.32
C SER A 249 -2.23 -0.99 -20.83
N GLY A 250 -1.72 0.05 -21.49
CA GLY A 250 -1.23 -0.06 -22.86
C GLY A 250 0.18 -0.67 -22.93
N ASN A 251 0.87 -0.45 -24.04
CA ASN A 251 2.23 -0.98 -24.26
C ASN A 251 3.32 -0.25 -23.48
N SER A 252 3.00 0.86 -22.83
CA SER A 252 3.95 1.68 -22.06
C SER A 252 3.25 2.20 -20.82
N LEU A 253 3.88 1.99 -19.66
CA LEU A 253 3.39 2.42 -18.36
C LEU A 253 4.56 2.87 -17.51
N ARG A 254 4.47 4.06 -16.93
CA ARG A 254 5.31 4.49 -15.81
C ARG A 254 4.54 4.26 -14.52
N VAL A 255 5.13 3.52 -13.60
CA VAL A 255 4.51 3.18 -12.31
C VAL A 255 5.21 3.97 -11.22
N PHE A 256 4.44 4.74 -10.47
CA PHE A 256 4.90 5.57 -9.36
C PHE A 256 4.39 4.97 -8.05
N GLY A 257 5.30 4.42 -7.26
CA GLY A 257 5.01 3.82 -5.95
C GLY A 257 5.00 4.83 -4.82
N ALA A 258 4.55 4.42 -3.64
CA ALA A 258 4.52 5.31 -2.47
C ALA A 258 5.82 5.30 -1.66
N HIS A 259 6.72 4.37 -1.90
CA HIS A 259 8.01 4.29 -1.21
C HIS A 259 9.15 4.09 -2.21
N ARG A 260 10.35 4.42 -1.79
CA ARG A 260 11.56 4.14 -2.58
C ARG A 260 12.56 3.31 -1.77
N ASP A 261 13.45 2.66 -2.50
CA ASP A 261 14.70 2.14 -1.97
C ASP A 261 15.69 3.29 -1.65
N ASP A 262 16.95 2.99 -1.42
CA ASP A 262 18.00 3.99 -1.19
C ASP A 262 18.33 4.84 -2.44
N SER A 263 17.65 4.65 -3.57
CA SER A 263 17.85 5.44 -4.77
C SER A 263 17.33 6.87 -4.61
N ILE A 264 17.96 7.83 -5.28
CA ILE A 264 17.51 9.23 -5.33
C ILE A 264 16.41 9.40 -6.37
N GLY A 265 15.45 10.30 -6.09
CA GLY A 265 14.36 10.67 -6.97
C GLY A 265 13.06 9.90 -6.71
N VAL A 266 12.08 10.13 -7.57
CA VAL A 266 10.75 9.53 -7.47
C VAL A 266 10.82 8.01 -7.64
N PRO A 267 10.09 7.22 -6.84
CA PRO A 267 10.04 5.76 -6.97
C PRO A 267 9.33 5.31 -8.24
N GLU A 268 10.07 5.29 -9.34
CA GLU A 268 9.53 4.94 -10.65
C GLU A 268 9.94 3.52 -11.06
N LEU A 269 8.95 2.77 -11.56
CA LEU A 269 9.07 1.46 -12.15
C LEU A 269 8.37 1.43 -13.54
N SER A 270 8.37 0.30 -14.21
CA SER A 270 7.78 0.13 -15.54
C SER A 270 6.75 -1.00 -15.59
N LEU A 271 6.01 -1.08 -16.69
CA LEU A 271 5.10 -2.20 -17.00
C LEU A 271 5.83 -3.55 -16.92
N GLU A 272 7.12 -3.61 -17.32
CA GLU A 272 7.91 -4.85 -17.21
C GLU A 272 7.97 -5.35 -15.77
N THR A 273 8.04 -4.44 -14.78
CA THR A 273 8.05 -4.82 -13.36
C THR A 273 6.69 -5.40 -12.93
N VAL A 274 5.57 -4.86 -13.42
CA VAL A 274 4.23 -5.42 -13.19
C VAL A 274 4.14 -6.85 -13.75
N THR A 275 4.55 -7.05 -14.99
CA THR A 275 4.60 -8.36 -15.65
C THR A 275 5.50 -9.33 -14.88
N LYS A 276 6.62 -8.84 -14.39
CA LYS A 276 7.55 -9.64 -13.59
C LYS A 276 6.93 -10.03 -12.25
N LEU A 277 6.25 -9.10 -11.57
CA LEU A 277 5.52 -9.38 -10.32
C LEU A 277 4.45 -10.46 -10.55
N ARG A 278 3.59 -10.33 -11.57
CA ARG A 278 2.59 -11.33 -11.92
C ARG A 278 3.21 -12.71 -12.18
N SER A 279 4.28 -12.76 -12.99
CA SER A 279 4.96 -14.02 -13.28
C SER A 279 5.60 -14.65 -12.05
N THR A 280 6.15 -13.84 -11.14
CA THR A 280 6.69 -14.25 -9.85
C THR A 280 5.59 -14.83 -8.95
N LEU A 281 4.44 -14.16 -8.82
CA LEU A 281 3.29 -14.65 -8.07
C LEU A 281 2.80 -16.00 -8.58
N ASN A 282 2.70 -16.18 -9.89
CA ASN A 282 2.36 -17.47 -10.50
C ASN A 282 3.41 -18.56 -10.20
N ALA A 283 4.69 -18.22 -10.19
CA ALA A 283 5.77 -19.15 -9.85
C ALA A 283 5.76 -19.53 -8.36
N ILE A 284 5.39 -18.61 -7.46
CA ILE A 284 5.18 -18.88 -6.03
C ILE A 284 3.99 -19.83 -5.85
N ARG A 285 2.85 -19.50 -6.48
CA ARG A 285 1.61 -20.30 -6.40
C ARG A 285 1.85 -21.75 -6.86
N SER A 286 2.53 -21.92 -7.99
CA SER A 286 2.89 -23.25 -8.50
C SER A 286 4.00 -23.95 -7.71
N GLY A 287 4.74 -23.23 -6.85
CA GLY A 287 5.85 -23.75 -6.06
C GLY A 287 7.13 -23.96 -6.84
N THR A 288 7.26 -23.35 -8.01
CA THR A 288 8.48 -23.40 -8.83
C THR A 288 9.53 -22.39 -8.38
N LEU A 289 9.13 -21.31 -7.68
CA LEU A 289 10.03 -20.35 -7.08
C LEU A 289 10.24 -20.64 -5.59
N ARG A 290 11.50 -20.62 -5.14
CA ARG A 290 11.86 -20.81 -3.73
C ARG A 290 12.01 -19.45 -3.05
N SER A 291 11.55 -19.36 -1.80
CA SER A 291 11.81 -18.23 -0.93
C SER A 291 13.13 -18.35 -0.19
N SER A 292 13.63 -17.24 0.34
CA SER A 292 14.66 -17.15 1.37
C SER A 292 14.04 -16.69 2.70
N GLY A 293 14.83 -16.77 3.80
CA GLY A 293 14.35 -16.35 5.13
C GLY A 293 13.45 -17.37 5.82
N ILE A 294 12.91 -16.98 6.99
CA ILE A 294 12.05 -17.85 7.83
C ILE A 294 10.66 -17.22 7.99
N TYR A 295 10.58 -15.98 8.44
CA TYR A 295 9.34 -15.21 8.60
C TYR A 295 9.65 -13.70 8.73
N PRO A 296 9.06 -12.85 7.89
CA PRO A 296 8.45 -13.24 6.62
C PRO A 296 9.46 -13.93 5.70
N VAL A 297 8.98 -14.69 4.71
CA VAL A 297 9.85 -15.21 3.65
C VAL A 297 9.94 -14.21 2.51
N THR A 298 11.09 -14.17 1.83
CA THR A 298 11.37 -13.23 0.74
C THR A 298 11.41 -13.95 -0.60
N TYR A 299 10.73 -13.40 -1.59
CA TYR A 299 10.80 -13.79 -2.99
C TYR A 299 11.36 -12.65 -3.84
N GLN A 300 12.38 -12.94 -4.65
CA GLN A 300 12.95 -11.97 -5.58
C GLN A 300 12.03 -11.78 -6.79
N VAL A 301 11.59 -10.55 -7.04
CA VAL A 301 10.83 -10.18 -8.23
C VAL A 301 11.79 -9.77 -9.36
N ASN A 302 12.66 -8.79 -9.08
CA ASN A 302 13.75 -8.35 -9.95
C ASN A 302 14.86 -7.69 -9.10
N ASP A 303 15.82 -7.02 -9.73
CA ASP A 303 16.98 -6.42 -9.03
C ASP A 303 16.58 -5.28 -8.08
N ARG A 304 15.38 -4.70 -8.23
CA ARG A 304 14.90 -3.56 -7.44
C ARG A 304 13.72 -3.89 -6.55
N VAL A 305 13.07 -5.04 -6.75
CA VAL A 305 11.80 -5.37 -6.05
C VAL A 305 11.89 -6.77 -5.46
N GLU A 306 11.57 -6.87 -4.19
CA GLU A 306 11.38 -8.10 -3.45
C GLU A 306 9.94 -8.17 -2.92
N LEU A 307 9.38 -9.37 -2.79
CA LEU A 307 8.08 -9.59 -2.16
C LEU A 307 8.28 -10.35 -0.85
N LEU A 308 7.96 -9.72 0.25
CA LEU A 308 7.84 -10.35 1.56
C LEU A 308 6.47 -10.99 1.69
N SER A 309 6.42 -12.24 2.10
CA SER A 309 5.18 -13.00 2.20
C SER A 309 5.20 -13.93 3.39
N GLU A 310 4.05 -14.43 3.77
CA GLU A 310 3.96 -15.58 4.65
C GLU A 310 4.61 -16.81 4.02
N PRO A 311 5.11 -17.76 4.84
CA PRO A 311 5.55 -19.07 4.34
C PRO A 311 4.46 -19.76 3.55
N LYS A 312 4.82 -20.54 2.52
CA LYS A 312 3.90 -21.13 1.54
C LYS A 312 2.67 -21.81 2.15
N TRP A 313 2.82 -22.47 3.30
CA TRP A 313 1.72 -23.18 3.97
C TRP A 313 0.74 -22.29 4.74
N LEU A 314 1.02 -20.97 4.81
CA LEU A 314 0.13 -19.94 5.38
C LEU A 314 -0.42 -18.99 4.30
N GLN A 315 0.11 -19.04 3.07
CA GLN A 315 -0.33 -18.15 2.00
C GLN A 315 -1.78 -18.42 1.61
N ASP A 316 -2.58 -17.37 1.53
CA ASP A 316 -3.93 -17.41 0.96
C ASP A 316 -3.88 -16.96 -0.51
N TRP A 317 -4.50 -17.78 -1.37
CA TRP A 317 -4.54 -17.58 -2.81
C TRP A 317 -5.95 -17.36 -3.36
N ASP A 318 -6.94 -17.26 -2.47
CA ASP A 318 -8.32 -16.98 -2.84
C ASP A 318 -8.57 -15.47 -2.72
N PRO A 319 -8.81 -14.73 -3.82
CA PRO A 319 -9.10 -13.30 -3.76
C PRO A 319 -10.35 -13.01 -2.93
N VAL A 320 -10.30 -11.93 -2.15
CA VAL A 320 -11.41 -11.53 -1.26
C VAL A 320 -12.62 -11.04 -2.07
N TYR A 321 -12.37 -10.28 -3.14
CA TYR A 321 -13.39 -9.76 -4.05
C TYR A 321 -13.06 -10.12 -5.50
N PRO A 322 -13.19 -11.41 -5.89
CA PRO A 322 -12.82 -11.86 -7.23
C PRO A 322 -13.65 -11.21 -8.36
N GLU A 323 -14.86 -10.73 -8.04
CA GLU A 323 -15.74 -10.04 -8.98
C GLU A 323 -15.29 -8.63 -9.34
N LEU A 324 -14.41 -8.03 -8.52
CA LEU A 324 -13.87 -6.68 -8.76
C LEU A 324 -12.61 -6.71 -9.65
N GLY A 325 -12.00 -7.88 -9.85
CA GLY A 325 -10.96 -8.07 -10.85
C GLY A 325 -11.51 -7.90 -12.27
N VAL A 326 -10.68 -7.41 -13.20
CA VAL A 326 -11.07 -7.37 -14.60
C VAL A 326 -11.19 -8.81 -15.11
N LYS A 327 -12.39 -9.19 -15.55
CA LYS A 327 -12.57 -10.44 -16.27
C LYS A 327 -11.88 -10.28 -17.63
N GLY A 328 -10.77 -10.94 -17.82
CA GLY A 328 -10.17 -11.05 -19.15
C GLY A 328 -11.25 -11.57 -20.11
N ASP A 329 -11.46 -10.88 -21.21
CA ASP A 329 -12.27 -11.41 -22.31
C ASP A 329 -11.61 -12.72 -22.75
N GLY A 330 -12.30 -13.85 -22.44
CA GLY A 330 -11.86 -15.20 -22.74
C GLY A 330 -11.90 -15.53 -24.23
#